data_1b708a400dd3dc5274da80abc5e7c822
#
_entry.id   1b708a400dd3dc5274da80abc5e7c822
#
_cell.length_a   1.000
_cell.length_b   1.000
_cell.length_c   1.000
_cell.angle_alpha   90.00
_cell.angle_beta   90.00
_cell.angle_gamma   90.00
#
_symmetry.space_group_name_H-M   'P 1'
#
loop_
_entity.id
_entity.type
_entity.pdbx_description
1 polymer ?
#
loop_
_entity_poly.entity_id
_entity_poly.type
_entity_poly.pdbx_seq_one_letter_code
_entity_poly.pdbx_strand_id
1 'polypeptide(L)'
;MPAAFAASDIDGHWAKSYITELHENGIINPSASTGNYGPDDKVTRWEFMRYINRAFGFTEKADISFSDVNSSDVFYETVQIAVKQGYINGVGNNRMAPEGTLTREQAATILGRLHKYTPTADLSALDMFSDRAKLSDYSKSYVAEAVKQGYINGYTNGTFKPQGTLSRGEIAKMLYGYMGTSLNKNGNVYSQATLKSDTKNVTISVPCTLADADIKGNLYITEGVLAGNVTLEDVTVAGDIIVSGGNVTLDGVSALEMVVSNPTGLTPQVIATGNTNIGTTEVKTSATLTESNLAATAGGFSDLKMNGSSVSLTLDAAVWDVANEQTGTILTTGSTSISTLTANGRTTVTGGGSVQKAVLNSNGCE
;
A
#
# COMPACT_ATOMS: atom_id res chain seq x y z
N MET A 1 10.77 25.87 -15.50
CA MET A 1 9.40 25.92 -16.03
C MET A 1 9.12 24.56 -16.61
N PRO A 2 8.06 23.84 -16.23
CA PRO A 2 7.68 22.62 -16.94
C PRO A 2 7.38 23.01 -18.39
N ALA A 3 7.88 22.22 -19.34
CA ALA A 3 7.63 22.40 -20.75
C ALA A 3 6.12 22.41 -20.98
N ALA A 4 5.64 23.38 -21.77
CA ALA A 4 4.23 23.49 -22.11
C ALA A 4 3.74 22.17 -22.71
N PHE A 5 2.60 21.69 -22.23
CA PHE A 5 1.89 20.53 -22.76
C PHE A 5 1.70 20.67 -24.28
N ALA A 6 2.42 19.91 -25.04
CA ALA A 6 2.28 19.85 -26.50
C ALA A 6 1.62 18.53 -26.96
N ALA A 7 0.96 17.80 -26.05
CA ALA A 7 0.37 16.51 -26.39
C ALA A 7 -1.08 16.69 -26.81
N SER A 8 -1.28 16.82 -28.10
CA SER A 8 -2.60 16.91 -28.72
C SER A 8 -3.38 15.57 -28.72
N ASP A 9 -2.70 14.45 -28.48
CA ASP A 9 -3.30 13.11 -28.58
C ASP A 9 -4.23 12.72 -27.41
N ILE A 10 -4.22 13.50 -26.32
CA ILE A 10 -5.19 13.35 -25.22
C ILE A 10 -6.31 14.41 -25.26
N ASP A 11 -6.26 15.39 -26.17
CA ASP A 11 -7.29 16.40 -26.29
C ASP A 11 -8.61 15.77 -26.75
N GLY A 12 -9.65 15.94 -25.92
CA GLY A 12 -10.95 15.29 -26.15
C GLY A 12 -11.00 13.81 -25.75
N HIS A 13 -9.87 13.19 -25.35
CA HIS A 13 -9.86 11.81 -24.92
C HIS A 13 -10.40 11.65 -23.49
N TRP A 14 -11.19 10.62 -23.23
CA TRP A 14 -11.84 10.37 -21.93
C TRP A 14 -10.85 10.24 -20.76
N ALA A 15 -9.63 9.77 -21.03
CA ALA A 15 -8.59 9.58 -20.01
C ALA A 15 -7.73 10.83 -19.77
N LYS A 16 -8.00 11.96 -20.46
CA LYS A 16 -7.18 13.18 -20.36
C LYS A 16 -6.93 13.62 -18.93
N SER A 17 -7.99 13.73 -18.12
CA SER A 17 -7.87 14.20 -16.74
C SER A 17 -6.95 13.31 -15.89
N TYR A 18 -7.08 11.98 -16.03
CA TYR A 18 -6.25 11.02 -15.31
C TYR A 18 -4.79 11.06 -15.74
N ILE A 19 -4.54 11.14 -17.06
CA ILE A 19 -3.18 11.21 -17.62
C ILE A 19 -2.49 12.51 -17.21
N THR A 20 -3.21 13.64 -17.31
CA THR A 20 -2.69 14.97 -16.91
C THR A 20 -2.28 14.96 -15.44
N GLU A 21 -3.15 14.48 -14.56
CA GLU A 21 -2.86 14.38 -13.13
C GLU A 21 -1.63 13.52 -12.83
N LEU A 22 -1.55 12.32 -13.43
CA LEU A 22 -0.40 11.44 -13.22
C LEU A 22 0.88 12.01 -13.86
N HIS A 23 0.77 12.83 -14.91
CA HIS A 23 1.91 13.55 -15.48
C HIS A 23 2.42 14.66 -14.55
N GLU A 24 1.52 15.48 -14.02
CA GLU A 24 1.86 16.56 -13.08
C GLU A 24 2.53 16.03 -11.81
N ASN A 25 2.18 14.80 -11.41
CA ASN A 25 2.82 14.06 -10.33
C ASN A 25 4.08 13.28 -10.77
N GLY A 26 4.55 13.43 -12.01
CA GLY A 26 5.77 12.79 -12.52
C GLY A 26 5.66 11.28 -12.76
N ILE A 27 4.46 10.70 -12.72
CA ILE A 27 4.21 9.25 -12.80
C ILE A 27 4.21 8.79 -14.25
N ILE A 28 3.42 9.42 -15.11
CA ILE A 28 3.32 9.14 -16.54
C ILE A 28 3.98 10.28 -17.32
N ASN A 29 4.82 9.93 -18.29
CA ASN A 29 5.42 10.90 -19.19
C ASN A 29 5.02 10.59 -20.63
N PRO A 30 4.93 11.61 -21.51
CA PRO A 30 4.80 11.38 -22.93
C PRO A 30 6.05 10.68 -23.49
N SER A 31 5.91 10.02 -24.62
CA SER A 31 7.02 9.42 -25.34
C SER A 31 8.05 10.48 -25.70
N ALA A 32 9.32 10.24 -25.40
CA ALA A 32 10.41 11.16 -25.73
C ALA A 32 10.60 11.36 -27.24
N SER A 33 10.21 10.36 -28.05
CA SER A 33 10.36 10.39 -29.52
C SER A 33 9.22 11.09 -30.22
N THR A 34 8.01 11.03 -29.69
CA THR A 34 6.79 11.57 -30.36
C THR A 34 6.15 12.74 -29.62
N GLY A 35 6.44 12.91 -28.33
CA GLY A 35 5.74 13.87 -27.47
C GLY A 35 4.31 13.45 -27.11
N ASN A 36 3.84 12.27 -27.51
CA ASN A 36 2.49 11.77 -27.31
C ASN A 36 2.41 10.83 -26.09
N TYR A 37 1.23 10.79 -25.46
CA TYR A 37 0.95 9.84 -24.35
C TYR A 37 0.49 8.47 -24.86
N GLY A 38 -0.12 8.38 -26.05
CA GLY A 38 -0.67 7.15 -26.60
C GLY A 38 -1.75 6.54 -25.71
N PRO A 39 -2.84 7.23 -25.38
CA PRO A 39 -3.84 6.77 -24.40
C PRO A 39 -4.48 5.44 -24.76
N ASP A 40 -4.60 5.14 -26.06
CA ASP A 40 -5.17 3.88 -26.57
C ASP A 40 -4.11 2.78 -26.80
N ASP A 41 -2.82 3.10 -26.71
CA ASP A 41 -1.74 2.12 -26.83
C ASP A 41 -1.78 1.12 -25.67
N LYS A 42 -1.46 -0.15 -25.97
CA LYS A 42 -1.40 -1.18 -24.94
C LYS A 42 -0.21 -0.96 -24.02
N VAL A 43 -0.48 -0.99 -22.71
CA VAL A 43 0.56 -0.86 -21.70
C VAL A 43 1.34 -2.17 -21.58
N THR A 44 2.66 -2.06 -21.48
CA THR A 44 3.53 -3.19 -21.17
C THR A 44 3.64 -3.41 -19.65
N ARG A 45 4.09 -4.61 -19.26
CA ARG A 45 4.29 -4.92 -17.84
C ARG A 45 5.32 -3.99 -17.19
N TRP A 46 6.44 -3.69 -17.89
CA TRP A 46 7.45 -2.79 -17.32
C TRP A 46 6.99 -1.33 -17.25
N GLU A 47 6.16 -0.87 -18.20
CA GLU A 47 5.57 0.48 -18.11
C GLU A 47 4.68 0.60 -16.88
N PHE A 48 3.86 -0.41 -16.59
CA PHE A 48 3.02 -0.41 -15.39
C PHE A 48 3.85 -0.48 -14.11
N MET A 49 4.89 -1.34 -14.06
CA MET A 49 5.84 -1.34 -12.94
C MET A 49 6.46 0.03 -12.72
N ARG A 50 6.89 0.71 -13.79
CA ARG A 50 7.47 2.05 -13.72
C ARG A 50 6.47 3.07 -13.17
N TYR A 51 5.21 3.00 -13.58
CA TYR A 51 4.17 3.88 -13.06
C TYR A 51 3.93 3.66 -11.56
N ILE A 52 3.86 2.42 -11.11
CA ILE A 52 3.74 2.09 -9.69
C ILE A 52 4.96 2.57 -8.91
N ASN A 53 6.18 2.25 -9.35
CA ASN A 53 7.40 2.66 -8.66
C ASN A 53 7.45 4.17 -8.44
N ARG A 54 7.06 4.95 -9.45
CA ARG A 54 7.00 6.42 -9.36
C ARG A 54 5.88 6.91 -8.48
N ALA A 55 4.69 6.30 -8.62
CA ALA A 55 3.49 6.66 -7.86
C ALA A 55 3.69 6.55 -6.34
N PHE A 56 4.44 5.52 -5.94
CA PHE A 56 4.69 5.19 -4.53
C PHE A 56 6.09 5.58 -4.05
N GLY A 57 6.91 6.19 -4.91
CA GLY A 57 8.27 6.64 -4.56
C GLY A 57 9.24 5.50 -4.27
N PHE A 58 9.01 4.31 -4.83
CA PHE A 58 9.88 3.14 -4.59
C PHE A 58 11.24 3.31 -5.26
N THR A 59 12.33 3.02 -4.52
CA THR A 59 13.71 3.15 -4.98
C THR A 59 14.61 1.97 -4.65
N GLU A 60 14.25 1.16 -3.63
CA GLU A 60 15.03 0.01 -3.19
C GLU A 60 15.00 -1.12 -4.23
N LYS A 61 16.17 -1.74 -4.46
CA LYS A 61 16.40 -2.72 -5.53
C LYS A 61 16.65 -4.10 -4.96
N ALA A 62 16.12 -5.14 -5.63
CA ALA A 62 16.48 -6.53 -5.41
C ALA A 62 17.53 -7.00 -6.41
N ASP A 63 18.30 -8.03 -6.06
CA ASP A 63 19.02 -8.82 -7.03
C ASP A 63 18.05 -9.69 -7.81
N ILE A 64 18.14 -9.66 -9.13
CA ILE A 64 17.26 -10.41 -10.04
C ILE A 64 18.06 -11.23 -11.05
N SER A 65 17.49 -12.36 -11.48
CA SER A 65 18.13 -13.30 -12.41
C SER A 65 17.16 -13.87 -13.44
N PHE A 66 16.19 -13.07 -13.91
CA PHE A 66 15.27 -13.50 -14.96
C PHE A 66 15.99 -13.67 -16.29
N SER A 67 15.64 -14.72 -17.03
CA SER A 67 16.29 -15.05 -18.32
C SER A 67 16.02 -14.04 -19.45
N ASP A 68 15.00 -13.20 -19.28
CA ASP A 68 14.56 -12.18 -20.24
C ASP A 68 14.70 -10.75 -19.71
N VAL A 69 15.60 -10.53 -18.71
CA VAL A 69 15.92 -9.21 -18.16
C VAL A 69 17.42 -9.09 -18.00
N ASN A 70 18.05 -8.27 -18.83
CA ASN A 70 19.50 -8.03 -18.81
C ASN A 70 19.83 -6.69 -18.14
N SER A 71 21.01 -6.58 -17.55
CA SER A 71 21.44 -5.34 -16.87
C SER A 71 21.55 -4.12 -17.79
N SER A 72 21.61 -4.32 -19.10
CA SER A 72 21.62 -3.26 -20.12
C SER A 72 20.23 -2.79 -20.55
N ASP A 73 19.16 -3.48 -20.12
CA ASP A 73 17.81 -3.15 -20.53
C ASP A 73 17.30 -1.90 -19.83
N VAL A 74 16.57 -1.04 -20.54
CA VAL A 74 16.03 0.23 -20.01
C VAL A 74 15.06 0.01 -18.85
N PHE A 75 14.51 -1.18 -18.72
CA PHE A 75 13.58 -1.58 -17.66
C PHE A 75 14.24 -2.37 -16.52
N TYR A 76 15.56 -2.64 -16.58
CA TYR A 76 16.25 -3.47 -15.58
C TYR A 76 16.01 -2.97 -14.15
N GLU A 77 16.34 -1.69 -13.90
CA GLU A 77 16.13 -1.06 -12.60
C GLU A 77 14.65 -1.06 -12.17
N THR A 78 13.74 -0.80 -13.11
CA THR A 78 12.29 -0.84 -12.84
C THR A 78 11.85 -2.21 -12.32
N VAL A 79 12.37 -3.29 -12.92
CA VAL A 79 12.07 -4.67 -12.51
C VAL A 79 12.68 -4.98 -11.15
N GLN A 80 13.92 -4.57 -10.89
CA GLN A 80 14.58 -4.75 -9.58
C GLN A 80 13.75 -4.13 -8.44
N ILE A 81 13.27 -2.89 -8.64
CA ILE A 81 12.45 -2.18 -7.66
C ILE A 81 11.12 -2.92 -7.47
N ALA A 82 10.44 -3.28 -8.55
CA ALA A 82 9.14 -3.95 -8.48
C ALA A 82 9.20 -5.32 -7.76
N VAL A 83 10.28 -6.08 -7.98
CA VAL A 83 10.54 -7.35 -7.30
C VAL A 83 10.85 -7.11 -5.82
N LYS A 84 11.67 -6.10 -5.49
CA LYS A 84 11.98 -5.75 -4.08
C LYS A 84 10.71 -5.43 -3.30
N GLN A 85 9.77 -4.72 -3.92
CA GLN A 85 8.49 -4.35 -3.32
C GLN A 85 7.48 -5.52 -3.23
N GLY A 86 7.74 -6.63 -3.92
CA GLY A 86 6.94 -7.84 -3.82
C GLY A 86 5.56 -7.79 -4.48
N TYR A 87 5.21 -6.71 -5.19
CA TYR A 87 3.90 -6.61 -5.84
C TYR A 87 3.83 -7.35 -7.19
N ILE A 88 4.98 -7.74 -7.74
CA ILE A 88 5.05 -8.47 -9.00
C ILE A 88 5.89 -9.75 -8.87
N ASN A 89 5.47 -10.79 -9.57
CA ASN A 89 6.22 -12.02 -9.75
C ASN A 89 6.46 -12.27 -11.24
N GLY A 90 7.42 -13.13 -11.54
CA GLY A 90 7.64 -13.62 -12.90
C GLY A 90 6.40 -14.35 -13.46
N VAL A 91 6.41 -14.60 -14.76
CA VAL A 91 5.34 -15.31 -15.48
C VAL A 91 5.57 -16.83 -15.57
N GLY A 92 6.54 -17.35 -14.85
CA GLY A 92 6.99 -18.75 -14.91
C GLY A 92 8.24 -18.91 -15.78
N ASN A 93 8.83 -20.10 -15.73
CA ASN A 93 10.05 -20.46 -16.49
C ASN A 93 11.20 -19.42 -16.34
N ASN A 94 11.37 -18.89 -15.15
CA ASN A 94 12.35 -17.84 -14.84
C ASN A 94 12.27 -16.59 -15.74
N ARG A 95 11.05 -16.20 -16.13
CA ARG A 95 10.81 -15.03 -17.00
C ARG A 95 9.95 -13.98 -16.30
N MET A 96 10.24 -12.70 -16.56
CA MET A 96 9.45 -11.54 -16.11
C MET A 96 8.46 -11.07 -17.18
N ALA A 97 8.76 -11.28 -18.45
CA ALA A 97 8.04 -10.78 -19.64
C ALA A 97 7.79 -9.26 -19.59
N PRO A 98 8.83 -8.42 -19.44
CA PRO A 98 8.68 -6.97 -19.22
C PRO A 98 7.97 -6.27 -20.39
N GLU A 99 8.24 -6.65 -21.62
CA GLU A 99 7.65 -6.08 -22.84
C GLU A 99 6.28 -6.69 -23.19
N GLY A 100 5.86 -7.74 -22.49
CA GLY A 100 4.54 -8.32 -22.66
C GLY A 100 3.43 -7.35 -22.27
N THR A 101 2.30 -7.40 -22.97
CA THR A 101 1.13 -6.59 -22.62
C THR A 101 0.50 -7.05 -21.30
N LEU A 102 -0.05 -6.11 -20.55
CA LEU A 102 -0.68 -6.38 -19.27
C LEU A 102 -2.17 -6.69 -19.43
N THR A 103 -2.63 -7.81 -18.87
CA THR A 103 -4.05 -8.13 -18.84
C THR A 103 -4.74 -7.48 -17.65
N ARG A 104 -6.06 -7.35 -17.73
CA ARG A 104 -6.89 -6.71 -16.71
C ARG A 104 -6.85 -7.44 -15.38
N GLU A 105 -6.87 -8.77 -15.37
CA GLU A 105 -6.73 -9.55 -14.13
C GLU A 105 -5.32 -9.43 -13.53
N GLN A 106 -4.28 -9.33 -14.37
CA GLN A 106 -2.91 -9.14 -13.90
C GLN A 106 -2.75 -7.77 -13.24
N ALA A 107 -3.30 -6.71 -13.83
CA ALA A 107 -3.25 -5.38 -13.23
C ALA A 107 -3.97 -5.34 -11.87
N ALA A 108 -5.16 -5.92 -11.76
CA ALA A 108 -5.89 -6.02 -10.50
C ALA A 108 -5.11 -6.84 -9.45
N THR A 109 -4.46 -7.93 -9.86
CA THR A 109 -3.61 -8.75 -8.96
C THR A 109 -2.41 -7.96 -8.46
N ILE A 110 -1.74 -7.21 -9.32
CA ILE A 110 -0.58 -6.38 -8.96
C ILE A 110 -1.00 -5.30 -7.96
N LEU A 111 -2.11 -4.58 -8.21
CA LEU A 111 -2.62 -3.58 -7.28
C LEU A 111 -3.06 -4.19 -5.94
N GLY A 112 -3.69 -5.36 -5.96
CA GLY A 112 -4.05 -6.07 -4.73
C GLY A 112 -2.84 -6.49 -3.89
N ARG A 113 -1.77 -6.95 -4.53
CA ARG A 113 -0.49 -7.25 -3.83
C ARG A 113 0.19 -6.00 -3.29
N LEU A 114 0.14 -4.91 -4.06
CA LEU A 114 0.66 -3.62 -3.63
C LEU A 114 -0.04 -3.13 -2.36
N HIS A 115 -1.34 -3.36 -2.25
CA HIS A 115 -2.13 -3.04 -1.06
C HIS A 115 -1.87 -4.01 0.12
N LYS A 116 -1.14 -5.09 -0.13
CA LYS A 116 -0.83 -6.14 0.86
C LYS A 116 -2.08 -6.77 1.49
N TYR A 117 -3.19 -6.77 0.75
CA TYR A 117 -4.39 -7.48 1.15
C TYR A 117 -4.10 -8.95 1.42
N THR A 118 -4.67 -9.45 2.48
CA THR A 118 -4.86 -10.89 2.63
C THR A 118 -5.91 -11.30 1.61
N PRO A 119 -5.60 -12.25 0.70
CA PRO A 119 -6.57 -12.66 -0.30
C PRO A 119 -7.89 -13.08 0.34
N THR A 120 -8.99 -12.43 -0.06
CA THR A 120 -10.32 -12.74 0.48
C THR A 120 -10.82 -14.10 0.00
N ALA A 121 -11.50 -14.85 0.87
CA ALA A 121 -12.27 -16.02 0.48
C ALA A 121 -13.65 -15.64 -0.07
N ASP A 122 -14.15 -14.42 0.21
CA ASP A 122 -15.41 -13.91 -0.32
C ASP A 122 -15.26 -13.42 -1.75
N LEU A 123 -15.80 -14.18 -2.68
CA LEU A 123 -15.79 -13.90 -4.11
C LEU A 123 -17.12 -13.33 -4.63
N SER A 124 -18.06 -12.98 -3.76
CA SER A 124 -19.40 -12.53 -4.14
C SER A 124 -19.42 -11.28 -5.03
N ALA A 125 -18.42 -10.41 -4.88
CA ALA A 125 -18.26 -9.24 -5.74
C ALA A 125 -18.06 -9.60 -7.23
N LEU A 126 -17.65 -10.84 -7.54
CA LEU A 126 -17.50 -11.31 -8.92
C LEU A 126 -18.82 -11.78 -9.57
N ASP A 127 -19.87 -12.00 -8.78
CA ASP A 127 -21.14 -12.55 -9.26
C ASP A 127 -21.84 -11.65 -10.28
N MET A 128 -21.51 -10.36 -10.26
CA MET A 128 -22.01 -9.38 -11.23
C MET A 128 -21.42 -9.54 -12.64
N PHE A 129 -20.36 -10.36 -12.82
CA PHE A 129 -19.70 -10.50 -14.12
C PHE A 129 -20.08 -11.81 -14.80
N SER A 130 -20.65 -11.72 -16.02
CA SER A 130 -21.06 -12.88 -16.82
C SER A 130 -19.89 -13.76 -17.28
N ASP A 131 -18.69 -13.21 -17.32
CA ASP A 131 -17.45 -13.90 -17.72
C ASP A 131 -16.50 -14.24 -16.57
N ARG A 132 -16.99 -14.21 -15.31
CA ARG A 132 -16.21 -14.53 -14.10
C ARG A 132 -15.47 -15.87 -14.15
N ALA A 133 -16.03 -16.85 -14.86
CA ALA A 133 -15.42 -18.17 -15.04
C ALA A 133 -14.10 -18.13 -15.84
N LYS A 134 -13.81 -17.03 -16.56
CA LYS A 134 -12.57 -16.80 -17.29
C LYS A 134 -11.45 -16.23 -16.44
N LEU A 135 -11.73 -15.84 -15.18
CA LEU A 135 -10.70 -15.41 -14.22
C LEU A 135 -9.80 -16.60 -13.86
N SER A 136 -8.51 -16.36 -13.88
CA SER A 136 -7.51 -17.31 -13.36
C SER A 136 -7.63 -17.43 -11.84
N ASP A 137 -7.42 -18.62 -11.29
CA ASP A 137 -7.59 -18.86 -9.84
C ASP A 137 -6.74 -17.93 -8.98
N TYR A 138 -5.51 -17.62 -9.40
CA TYR A 138 -4.60 -16.72 -8.69
C TYR A 138 -5.12 -15.27 -8.58
N SER A 139 -6.01 -14.86 -9.49
CA SER A 139 -6.49 -13.47 -9.59
C SER A 139 -7.84 -13.23 -8.90
N LYS A 140 -8.63 -14.28 -8.69
CA LYS A 140 -10.03 -14.17 -8.23
C LYS A 140 -10.18 -13.32 -6.96
N SER A 141 -9.41 -13.65 -5.93
CA SER A 141 -9.48 -12.93 -4.65
C SER A 141 -9.07 -11.46 -4.77
N TYR A 142 -8.02 -11.17 -5.53
CA TYR A 142 -7.56 -9.80 -5.75
C TYR A 142 -8.55 -8.98 -6.60
N VAL A 143 -9.14 -9.62 -7.63
CA VAL A 143 -10.17 -8.97 -8.46
C VAL A 143 -11.44 -8.72 -7.63
N ALA A 144 -11.87 -9.69 -6.81
CA ALA A 144 -13.02 -9.53 -5.94
C ALA A 144 -12.84 -8.34 -4.99
N GLU A 145 -11.68 -8.24 -4.35
CA GLU A 145 -11.36 -7.14 -3.45
C GLU A 145 -11.27 -5.80 -4.19
N ALA A 146 -10.59 -5.74 -5.33
CA ALA A 146 -10.48 -4.52 -6.12
C ALA A 146 -11.84 -4.00 -6.63
N VAL A 147 -12.77 -4.91 -6.92
CA VAL A 147 -14.16 -4.58 -7.29
C VAL A 147 -14.94 -4.06 -6.08
N LYS A 148 -14.84 -4.74 -4.93
CA LYS A 148 -15.49 -4.35 -3.67
C LYS A 148 -15.07 -2.95 -3.23
N GLN A 149 -13.79 -2.61 -3.36
CA GLN A 149 -13.24 -1.29 -3.04
C GLN A 149 -13.53 -0.23 -4.12
N GLY A 150 -14.02 -0.63 -5.29
CA GLY A 150 -14.33 0.26 -6.41
C GLY A 150 -13.12 0.74 -7.21
N TYR A 151 -11.95 0.11 -7.07
CA TYR A 151 -10.73 0.45 -7.84
C TYR A 151 -10.82 0.00 -9.29
N ILE A 152 -11.55 -1.07 -9.53
CA ILE A 152 -11.79 -1.59 -10.87
C ILE A 152 -13.26 -1.97 -11.02
N ASN A 153 -13.87 -1.54 -12.13
CA ASN A 153 -15.26 -1.88 -12.44
C ASN A 153 -15.31 -2.72 -13.71
N GLY A 154 -16.40 -3.46 -13.91
CA GLY A 154 -16.67 -4.13 -15.17
C GLY A 154 -17.03 -3.14 -16.28
N TYR A 155 -17.26 -3.70 -17.45
CA TYR A 155 -17.81 -2.96 -18.58
C TYR A 155 -19.34 -2.90 -18.50
N THR A 156 -19.92 -1.94 -19.20
CA THR A 156 -21.39 -1.71 -19.21
C THR A 156 -22.22 -2.90 -19.72
N ASN A 157 -21.58 -3.84 -20.40
CA ASN A 157 -22.21 -5.09 -20.86
C ASN A 157 -22.17 -6.24 -19.82
N GLY A 158 -21.82 -5.95 -18.57
CA GLY A 158 -21.75 -6.95 -17.49
C GLY A 158 -20.57 -7.91 -17.56
N THR A 159 -19.50 -7.58 -18.32
CA THR A 159 -18.27 -8.38 -18.35
C THR A 159 -17.13 -7.71 -17.61
N PHE A 160 -16.19 -8.51 -17.11
CA PHE A 160 -14.90 -8.04 -16.55
C PHE A 160 -13.79 -8.01 -17.60
N LYS A 161 -13.81 -8.95 -18.56
CA LYS A 161 -12.78 -9.20 -19.56
C LYS A 161 -11.40 -9.48 -18.96
N PRO A 162 -11.22 -10.56 -18.18
CA PRO A 162 -9.98 -10.82 -17.43
C PRO A 162 -8.73 -10.82 -18.28
N GLN A 163 -8.81 -11.45 -19.47
CA GLN A 163 -7.71 -11.59 -20.41
C GLN A 163 -7.57 -10.42 -21.39
N GLY A 164 -8.43 -9.41 -21.28
CA GLY A 164 -8.35 -8.20 -22.10
C GLY A 164 -7.10 -7.40 -21.73
N THR A 165 -6.33 -6.97 -22.72
CA THR A 165 -5.17 -6.10 -22.51
C THR A 165 -5.59 -4.67 -22.27
N LEU A 166 -4.96 -4.01 -21.31
CA LEU A 166 -5.28 -2.65 -20.91
C LEU A 166 -4.52 -1.62 -21.76
N SER A 167 -5.19 -0.50 -22.03
CA SER A 167 -4.56 0.68 -22.61
C SER A 167 -3.93 1.56 -21.51
N ARG A 168 -3.05 2.49 -21.93
CA ARG A 168 -2.45 3.48 -21.02
C ARG A 168 -3.52 4.36 -20.34
N GLY A 169 -4.58 4.73 -21.06
CA GLY A 169 -5.70 5.46 -20.48
C GLY A 169 -6.46 4.66 -19.42
N GLU A 170 -6.71 3.36 -19.65
CA GLU A 170 -7.34 2.48 -18.67
C GLU A 170 -6.48 2.31 -17.42
N ILE A 171 -5.16 2.14 -17.58
CA ILE A 171 -4.21 2.07 -16.46
C ILE A 171 -4.14 3.40 -15.70
N ALA A 172 -4.13 4.52 -16.41
CA ALA A 172 -4.11 5.84 -15.75
C ALA A 172 -5.34 6.03 -14.84
N LYS A 173 -6.53 5.66 -15.31
CA LYS A 173 -7.75 5.70 -14.51
C LYS A 173 -7.68 4.75 -13.30
N MET A 174 -7.20 3.52 -13.49
CA MET A 174 -7.07 2.55 -12.40
C MET A 174 -6.10 3.05 -11.33
N LEU A 175 -4.93 3.51 -11.73
CA LEU A 175 -3.89 3.97 -10.81
C LEU A 175 -4.32 5.25 -10.07
N TYR A 176 -4.95 6.20 -10.78
CA TYR A 176 -5.53 7.39 -10.19
C TYR A 176 -6.55 7.05 -9.09
N GLY A 177 -7.49 6.15 -9.37
CA GLY A 177 -8.49 5.73 -8.38
C GLY A 177 -7.87 4.99 -7.19
N TYR A 178 -6.82 4.19 -7.45
CA TYR A 178 -6.12 3.43 -6.41
C TYR A 178 -5.29 4.34 -5.49
N MET A 179 -4.50 5.26 -6.06
CA MET A 179 -3.66 6.19 -5.28
C MET A 179 -4.48 7.23 -4.53
N GLY A 180 -5.54 7.70 -5.17
CA GLY A 180 -6.28 8.86 -4.69
C GLY A 180 -5.49 10.16 -4.81
N THR A 181 -5.62 11.03 -3.82
CA THR A 181 -4.85 12.29 -3.75
C THR A 181 -3.39 11.99 -3.42
N SER A 182 -2.45 12.45 -4.26
CA SER A 182 -1.02 12.29 -4.04
C SER A 182 -0.43 13.49 -3.28
N LEU A 183 0.16 13.21 -2.12
CA LEU A 183 0.90 14.18 -1.29
C LEU A 183 2.39 13.90 -1.47
N ASN A 184 3.00 14.58 -2.44
CA ASN A 184 4.35 14.28 -2.92
C ASN A 184 5.32 15.47 -2.91
N LYS A 185 5.02 16.54 -2.16
CA LYS A 185 5.92 17.68 -1.97
C LYS A 185 6.49 17.65 -0.56
N ASN A 186 7.78 17.39 -0.47
CA ASN A 186 8.51 17.27 0.79
C ASN A 186 8.37 18.53 1.65
N GLY A 187 8.08 18.33 2.94
CA GLY A 187 7.97 19.39 3.94
C GLY A 187 6.68 20.21 3.86
N ASN A 188 5.76 19.89 2.96
CA ASN A 188 4.48 20.61 2.88
C ASN A 188 3.53 20.22 4.02
N VAL A 189 2.66 21.18 4.35
CA VAL A 189 1.47 20.95 5.18
C VAL A 189 0.26 20.89 4.25
N TYR A 190 -0.49 19.83 4.36
CA TYR A 190 -1.72 19.56 3.61
C TYR A 190 -2.92 19.53 4.55
N SER A 191 -4.12 19.75 4.02
CA SER A 191 -5.37 19.69 4.77
C SER A 191 -6.51 19.16 3.92
N GLN A 192 -7.72 19.05 4.47
CA GLN A 192 -8.92 18.65 3.73
C GLN A 192 -9.08 19.41 2.40
N ALA A 193 -8.73 20.70 2.35
CA ALA A 193 -8.83 21.50 1.14
C ALA A 193 -7.89 21.05 0.01
N THR A 194 -6.86 20.29 0.32
CA THR A 194 -5.91 19.70 -0.65
C THR A 194 -6.45 18.39 -1.23
N LEU A 195 -7.32 17.68 -0.50
CA LEU A 195 -7.83 16.39 -0.89
C LEU A 195 -8.86 16.53 -2.03
N LYS A 196 -8.77 15.65 -3.00
CA LYS A 196 -9.66 15.65 -4.15
C LYS A 196 -11.00 15.01 -3.78
N SER A 197 -12.09 15.66 -4.21
CA SER A 197 -13.45 15.19 -3.91
C SER A 197 -13.87 13.96 -4.70
N ASP A 198 -13.21 13.67 -5.82
CA ASP A 198 -13.49 12.54 -6.70
C ASP A 198 -12.66 11.29 -6.40
N THR A 199 -11.75 11.36 -5.41
CA THR A 199 -10.97 10.24 -4.91
C THR A 199 -11.31 9.93 -3.45
N LYS A 200 -11.12 8.66 -3.06
CA LYS A 200 -11.35 8.23 -1.68
C LYS A 200 -10.05 8.08 -0.90
N ASN A 201 -8.99 7.68 -1.59
CA ASN A 201 -7.69 7.36 -0.99
C ASN A 201 -6.76 8.57 -0.97
N VAL A 202 -5.74 8.48 -0.12
CA VAL A 202 -4.63 9.43 -0.06
C VAL A 202 -3.32 8.66 -0.05
N THR A 203 -2.34 9.12 -0.83
CA THR A 203 -0.99 8.53 -0.88
C THR A 203 0.05 9.57 -0.49
N ILE A 204 0.81 9.29 0.56
CA ILE A 204 1.96 10.06 1.04
C ILE A 204 3.24 9.32 0.62
N SER A 205 4.05 9.93 -0.24
CA SER A 205 5.30 9.35 -0.74
C SER A 205 6.56 10.13 -0.37
N VAL A 206 6.41 11.19 0.42
CA VAL A 206 7.51 12.02 0.93
C VAL A 206 7.20 12.51 2.34
N PRO A 207 8.19 12.94 3.13
CA PRO A 207 7.96 13.59 4.43
C PRO A 207 7.05 14.81 4.31
N CYS A 208 5.96 14.84 5.10
CA CYS A 208 4.99 15.93 5.10
C CYS A 208 4.08 15.86 6.34
N THR A 209 3.24 16.88 6.50
CA THR A 209 2.13 16.90 7.46
C THR A 209 0.81 16.87 6.73
N LEU A 210 -0.16 16.08 7.21
CA LEU A 210 -1.58 16.15 6.83
C LEU A 210 -2.38 16.47 8.09
N ALA A 211 -3.12 17.59 8.05
CA ALA A 211 -3.91 18.07 9.16
C ALA A 211 -5.38 18.27 8.82
N ASP A 212 -6.26 18.15 9.82
CA ASP A 212 -7.70 18.45 9.72
C ASP A 212 -8.36 17.77 8.48
N ALA A 213 -8.28 16.44 8.38
CA ALA A 213 -8.72 15.74 7.18
C ALA A 213 -9.54 14.47 7.46
N ASP A 214 -10.61 14.30 6.66
CA ASP A 214 -11.46 13.12 6.59
C ASP A 214 -11.17 12.33 5.31
N ILE A 215 -10.50 11.20 5.42
CA ILE A 215 -10.18 10.30 4.31
C ILE A 215 -11.28 9.26 4.18
N LYS A 216 -11.97 9.22 3.03
CA LYS A 216 -13.12 8.31 2.79
C LYS A 216 -12.73 6.90 2.38
N GLY A 217 -11.47 6.65 2.10
CA GLY A 217 -10.87 5.36 1.77
C GLY A 217 -9.63 5.13 2.60
N ASN A 218 -8.57 4.62 1.96
CA ASN A 218 -7.33 4.27 2.62
C ASN A 218 -6.30 5.40 2.59
N LEU A 219 -5.44 5.41 3.60
CA LEU A 219 -4.25 6.26 3.66
C LEU A 219 -2.99 5.39 3.50
N TYR A 220 -2.22 5.66 2.45
CA TYR A 220 -0.94 5.00 2.19
C TYR A 220 0.22 5.91 2.57
N ILE A 221 1.04 5.49 3.53
CA ILE A 221 2.33 6.09 3.84
C ILE A 221 3.39 5.14 3.29
N THR A 222 3.95 5.48 2.13
CA THR A 222 4.71 4.55 1.31
C THR A 222 6.18 4.47 1.69
N GLU A 223 6.89 3.49 1.16
CA GLU A 223 8.34 3.36 1.32
C GLU A 223 9.11 4.55 0.77
N GLY A 224 8.50 5.34 -0.13
CA GLY A 224 9.09 6.60 -0.65
C GLY A 224 9.40 7.63 0.42
N VAL A 225 8.73 7.58 1.57
CA VAL A 225 9.05 8.42 2.74
C VAL A 225 10.43 8.07 3.32
N LEU A 226 10.93 6.85 3.09
CA LEU A 226 12.18 6.33 3.67
C LEU A 226 12.19 6.41 5.19
N ALA A 227 13.18 7.05 5.80
CA ALA A 227 13.26 7.34 7.24
C ALA A 227 12.78 8.78 7.58
N GLY A 228 12.06 9.44 6.67
CA GLY A 228 11.57 10.80 6.90
C GLY A 228 10.35 10.83 7.82
N ASN A 229 9.96 12.02 8.24
CA ASN A 229 8.85 12.21 9.18
C ASN A 229 7.54 12.48 8.44
N VAL A 230 6.49 11.78 8.84
CA VAL A 230 5.10 12.07 8.46
C VAL A 230 4.32 12.37 9.74
N THR A 231 3.61 13.49 9.75
CA THR A 231 2.72 13.83 10.83
C THR A 231 1.28 13.87 10.33
N LEU A 232 0.41 13.17 11.04
CA LEU A 232 -1.04 13.22 10.84
C LEU A 232 -1.63 13.93 12.07
N GLU A 233 -2.33 15.04 11.87
CA GLU A 233 -2.93 15.85 12.93
C GLU A 233 -4.45 15.92 12.71
N ASP A 234 -5.23 15.45 13.68
CA ASP A 234 -6.71 15.44 13.62
C ASP A 234 -7.24 14.82 12.31
N VAL A 235 -6.78 13.60 11.99
CA VAL A 235 -7.14 12.89 10.76
C VAL A 235 -8.02 11.68 11.05
N THR A 236 -9.17 11.60 10.37
CA THR A 236 -10.04 10.42 10.38
C THR A 236 -9.87 9.62 9.09
N VAL A 237 -9.66 8.31 9.20
CA VAL A 237 -9.54 7.40 8.06
C VAL A 237 -10.65 6.36 8.11
N ALA A 238 -11.55 6.39 7.12
CA ALA A 238 -12.67 5.44 7.06
C ALA A 238 -12.27 4.05 6.56
N GLY A 239 -11.17 3.95 5.81
CA GLY A 239 -10.52 2.68 5.45
C GLY A 239 -9.34 2.39 6.35
N ASP A 240 -8.30 1.78 5.76
CA ASP A 240 -7.09 1.38 6.49
C ASP A 240 -5.98 2.44 6.39
N ILE A 241 -5.15 2.53 7.42
CA ILE A 241 -3.86 3.22 7.37
C ILE A 241 -2.79 2.18 7.04
N ILE A 242 -2.10 2.31 5.90
CA ILE A 242 -1.02 1.42 5.49
C ILE A 242 0.32 2.14 5.66
N VAL A 243 1.11 1.72 6.65
CA VAL A 243 2.43 2.30 6.94
C VAL A 243 3.49 1.37 6.38
N SER A 244 4.18 1.83 5.34
CA SER A 244 5.27 1.09 4.70
C SER A 244 6.62 1.82 4.80
N GLY A 245 6.68 3.01 5.36
CA GLY A 245 7.91 3.78 5.57
C GLY A 245 7.73 4.90 6.56
N GLY A 246 8.83 5.54 6.93
CA GLY A 246 8.84 6.75 7.73
C GLY A 246 8.83 6.56 9.24
N ASN A 247 9.03 7.71 9.91
CA ASN A 247 8.69 7.95 11.30
C ASN A 247 7.33 8.65 11.31
N VAL A 248 6.29 7.94 11.71
CA VAL A 248 4.90 8.41 11.60
C VAL A 248 4.40 8.84 12.96
N THR A 249 3.99 10.09 13.09
CA THR A 249 3.30 10.61 14.27
C THR A 249 1.81 10.69 13.98
N LEU A 250 1.01 10.06 14.83
CA LEU A 250 -0.45 10.07 14.81
C LEU A 250 -0.91 10.94 15.99
N ASP A 251 -1.34 12.18 15.74
CA ASP A 251 -1.86 13.10 16.74
C ASP A 251 -3.34 13.35 16.48
N GLY A 252 -4.21 12.84 17.35
CA GLY A 252 -5.65 12.95 17.17
C GLY A 252 -6.18 12.09 16.00
N VAL A 253 -5.51 11.00 15.65
CA VAL A 253 -5.87 10.17 14.50
C VAL A 253 -6.86 9.07 14.89
N SER A 254 -7.87 8.85 14.04
CA SER A 254 -8.86 7.79 14.21
C SER A 254 -8.94 6.88 12.99
N ALA A 255 -8.78 5.56 13.21
CA ALA A 255 -8.94 4.53 12.20
C ALA A 255 -9.37 3.19 12.82
N LEU A 256 -10.10 2.37 12.07
CA LEU A 256 -10.46 1.01 12.52
C LEU A 256 -9.28 0.06 12.39
N GLU A 257 -8.50 0.17 11.33
CA GLU A 257 -7.38 -0.73 11.06
C GLU A 257 -6.14 0.03 10.58
N MET A 258 -4.98 -0.41 11.06
CA MET A 258 -3.68 0.03 10.56
C MET A 258 -2.84 -1.21 10.23
N VAL A 259 -2.15 -1.18 9.08
CA VAL A 259 -1.23 -2.23 8.66
C VAL A 259 0.18 -1.67 8.60
N VAL A 260 1.11 -2.26 9.34
CA VAL A 260 2.54 -1.91 9.27
C VAL A 260 3.28 -3.00 8.50
N SER A 261 3.80 -2.64 7.32
CA SER A 261 4.43 -3.61 6.41
C SER A 261 5.47 -2.93 5.51
N ASN A 262 6.75 -3.12 5.80
CA ASN A 262 7.85 -2.63 4.98
C ASN A 262 8.62 -3.79 4.35
N PRO A 263 8.59 -4.01 3.02
CA PRO A 263 9.31 -5.11 2.37
C PRO A 263 10.79 -4.82 2.13
N THR A 264 11.24 -3.59 2.36
CA THR A 264 12.63 -3.18 2.05
C THR A 264 13.60 -3.48 3.18
N GLY A 265 13.07 -3.74 4.40
CA GLY A 265 13.87 -4.03 5.59
C GLY A 265 14.07 -2.82 6.50
N LEU A 266 13.52 -1.66 6.16
CA LEU A 266 13.39 -0.55 7.11
C LEU A 266 12.39 -0.94 8.21
N THR A 267 12.62 -0.43 9.41
CA THR A 267 11.71 -0.63 10.54
C THR A 267 10.91 0.65 10.74
N PRO A 268 9.64 0.70 10.31
CA PRO A 268 8.79 1.86 10.54
C PRO A 268 8.63 2.13 12.03
N GLN A 269 8.60 3.41 12.38
CA GLN A 269 8.30 3.87 13.73
C GLN A 269 6.96 4.59 13.72
N VAL A 270 6.04 4.20 14.60
CA VAL A 270 4.72 4.82 14.70
C VAL A 270 4.52 5.28 16.13
N ILE A 271 4.23 6.56 16.30
CA ILE A 271 3.98 7.20 17.59
C ILE A 271 2.54 7.66 17.61
N ALA A 272 1.75 7.14 18.56
CA ALA A 272 0.41 7.63 18.86
C ALA A 272 0.45 8.67 19.99
N THR A 273 -0.19 9.82 19.76
CA THR A 273 -0.24 10.93 20.72
C THR A 273 -1.61 11.61 20.66
N GLY A 274 -1.87 12.54 21.58
CA GLY A 274 -3.13 13.29 21.64
C GLY A 274 -4.35 12.38 21.80
N ASN A 275 -5.38 12.59 21.00
CA ASN A 275 -6.62 11.81 21.06
C ASN A 275 -6.65 10.69 19.99
N THR A 276 -5.53 10.00 19.82
CA THR A 276 -5.40 8.93 18.82
C THR A 276 -6.09 7.64 19.24
N ASN A 277 -6.83 7.01 18.31
CA ASN A 277 -7.57 5.77 18.52
C ASN A 277 -7.43 4.88 17.28
N ILE A 278 -6.63 3.82 17.37
CA ILE A 278 -6.46 2.80 16.34
C ILE A 278 -7.02 1.48 16.85
N GLY A 279 -8.05 0.96 16.20
CA GLY A 279 -8.74 -0.27 16.63
C GLY A 279 -7.82 -1.48 16.57
N THR A 280 -7.44 -1.93 15.38
CA THR A 280 -6.51 -3.06 15.19
C THR A 280 -5.26 -2.61 14.43
N THR A 281 -4.08 -2.98 14.93
CA THR A 281 -2.82 -2.78 14.21
C THR A 281 -2.22 -4.13 13.81
N GLU A 282 -2.22 -4.43 12.49
CA GLU A 282 -1.56 -5.62 11.96
C GLU A 282 -0.09 -5.32 11.62
N VAL A 283 0.84 -6.03 12.28
CA VAL A 283 2.29 -5.87 12.08
C VAL A 283 2.80 -7.06 11.27
N LYS A 284 3.13 -6.82 9.99
CA LYS A 284 3.60 -7.84 9.03
C LYS A 284 5.13 -7.88 8.89
N THR A 285 5.80 -6.80 9.27
CA THR A 285 7.27 -6.69 9.30
C THR A 285 7.70 -6.02 10.60
N SER A 286 8.99 -6.07 10.94
CA SER A 286 9.49 -5.45 12.16
C SER A 286 9.12 -3.97 12.24
N ALA A 287 8.71 -3.51 13.43
CA ALA A 287 8.22 -2.16 13.68
C ALA A 287 8.51 -1.71 15.11
N THR A 288 8.46 -0.41 15.33
CA THR A 288 8.40 0.21 16.66
C THR A 288 7.07 0.95 16.80
N LEU A 289 6.30 0.61 17.84
CA LEU A 289 5.06 1.27 18.20
C LEU A 289 5.21 1.92 19.58
N THR A 290 4.92 3.20 19.66
CA THR A 290 5.08 4.00 20.91
C THR A 290 3.82 4.81 21.15
N GLU A 291 3.36 4.86 22.40
CA GLU A 291 2.37 5.80 22.89
C GLU A 291 3.03 6.88 23.73
N SER A 292 2.76 8.13 23.41
CA SER A 292 3.35 9.27 24.13
C SER A 292 2.32 10.38 24.26
N ASN A 293 2.12 10.90 25.47
CA ASN A 293 1.22 12.01 25.73
C ASN A 293 -0.22 11.80 25.20
N LEU A 294 -0.73 10.57 25.31
CA LEU A 294 -2.12 10.29 24.96
C LEU A 294 -3.08 11.05 25.88
N ALA A 295 -4.20 11.51 25.33
CA ALA A 295 -5.29 12.06 26.12
C ALA A 295 -5.90 10.95 27.01
N ALA A 296 -6.43 11.30 28.16
CA ALA A 296 -6.96 10.33 29.12
C ALA A 296 -8.11 9.45 28.58
N THR A 297 -8.77 9.88 27.52
CA THR A 297 -9.87 9.17 26.83
C THR A 297 -9.43 8.50 25.55
N ALA A 298 -8.17 8.63 25.15
CA ALA A 298 -7.65 8.03 23.92
C ALA A 298 -7.37 6.53 24.11
N GLY A 299 -7.64 5.74 23.07
CA GLY A 299 -7.39 4.29 23.06
C GLY A 299 -5.99 3.91 22.63
N GLY A 300 -5.24 4.83 22.03
CA GLY A 300 -3.92 4.53 21.47
C GLY A 300 -3.97 3.41 20.42
N PHE A 301 -3.13 2.39 20.59
CA PHE A 301 -3.20 1.13 19.85
C PHE A 301 -4.00 0.11 20.66
N SER A 302 -5.26 -0.16 20.27
CA SER A 302 -6.11 -1.06 21.06
C SER A 302 -5.66 -2.50 20.98
N ASP A 303 -5.66 -3.09 19.78
CA ASP A 303 -5.34 -4.49 19.53
C ASP A 303 -4.19 -4.61 18.53
N LEU A 304 -3.25 -5.52 18.80
CA LEU A 304 -2.11 -5.79 17.93
C LEU A 304 -2.17 -7.22 17.39
N LYS A 305 -1.91 -7.40 16.09
CA LYS A 305 -1.80 -8.69 15.45
C LYS A 305 -0.46 -8.79 14.73
N MET A 306 0.43 -9.63 15.22
CA MET A 306 1.69 -9.92 14.55
C MET A 306 1.48 -11.08 13.56
N ASN A 307 1.54 -10.78 12.26
CA ASN A 307 1.23 -11.74 11.19
C ASN A 307 2.28 -11.71 10.07
N GLY A 308 3.53 -11.86 10.43
CA GLY A 308 4.65 -11.97 9.51
C GLY A 308 5.70 -12.94 10.03
N SER A 309 6.47 -13.55 9.14
CA SER A 309 7.53 -14.46 9.52
C SER A 309 8.69 -13.70 10.19
N SER A 310 9.04 -14.07 11.42
CA SER A 310 10.17 -13.50 12.18
C SER A 310 10.04 -11.98 12.42
N VAL A 311 8.86 -11.52 12.81
CA VAL A 311 8.62 -10.11 13.16
C VAL A 311 9.26 -9.78 14.50
N SER A 312 10.00 -8.67 14.56
CA SER A 312 10.45 -8.02 15.80
C SER A 312 9.63 -6.75 16.05
N LEU A 313 8.83 -6.77 17.11
CA LEU A 313 8.04 -5.61 17.54
C LEU A 313 8.69 -4.99 18.77
N THR A 314 9.10 -3.72 18.68
CA THR A 314 9.40 -2.91 19.86
C THR A 314 8.13 -2.19 20.25
N LEU A 315 7.69 -2.39 21.51
CA LEU A 315 6.43 -1.88 22.02
C LEU A 315 6.65 -1.02 23.26
N ASP A 316 6.21 0.22 23.19
CA ASP A 316 6.13 1.18 24.29
C ASP A 316 4.71 1.74 24.34
N ALA A 317 3.75 0.89 24.71
CA ALA A 317 2.33 1.19 24.65
C ALA A 317 1.53 0.38 25.67
N ALA A 318 0.32 0.86 25.97
CA ALA A 318 -0.68 0.13 26.76
C ALA A 318 -1.72 -0.48 25.80
N VAL A 319 -1.69 -1.80 25.60
CA VAL A 319 -2.55 -2.49 24.62
C VAL A 319 -3.43 -3.53 25.29
N TRP A 320 -4.64 -3.75 24.73
CA TRP A 320 -5.58 -4.74 25.25
C TRP A 320 -5.14 -6.16 24.85
N ASP A 321 -5.12 -6.45 23.57
CA ASP A 321 -4.79 -7.76 23.07
C ASP A 321 -3.60 -7.71 22.11
N VAL A 322 -2.67 -8.65 22.28
CA VAL A 322 -1.60 -8.93 21.33
C VAL A 322 -1.70 -10.38 20.88
N ALA A 323 -1.95 -10.60 19.61
CA ALA A 323 -1.93 -11.93 18.99
C ALA A 323 -0.70 -12.07 18.10
N ASN A 324 0.16 -13.06 18.40
CA ASN A 324 1.27 -13.43 17.53
C ASN A 324 0.94 -14.73 16.79
N GLU A 325 0.70 -14.63 15.49
CA GLU A 325 0.23 -15.74 14.64
C GLU A 325 1.38 -16.62 14.12
N GLN A 326 2.62 -16.11 14.16
CA GLN A 326 3.79 -16.79 13.63
C GLN A 326 4.99 -16.69 14.61
N THR A 327 6.21 -16.90 14.11
CA THR A 327 7.40 -16.68 14.93
C THR A 327 7.69 -15.21 15.08
N GLY A 328 7.79 -14.69 16.32
CA GLY A 328 8.04 -13.29 16.57
C GLY A 328 8.68 -12.99 17.92
N THR A 329 9.26 -11.80 18.04
CA THR A 329 9.83 -11.28 19.28
C THR A 329 9.15 -9.96 19.62
N ILE A 330 8.76 -9.79 20.86
CA ILE A 330 8.24 -8.54 21.42
C ILE A 330 9.25 -8.02 22.42
N LEU A 331 9.84 -6.85 22.14
CA LEU A 331 10.66 -6.10 23.06
C LEU A 331 9.80 -5.02 23.72
N THR A 332 9.53 -5.17 25.01
CA THR A 332 8.72 -4.22 25.77
C THR A 332 9.61 -3.21 26.50
N THR A 333 9.13 -1.98 26.67
CA THR A 333 9.75 -0.99 27.57
C THR A 333 9.08 -1.04 28.94
N GLY A 334 9.61 -0.29 29.92
CA GLY A 334 9.06 -0.26 31.27
C GLY A 334 7.63 0.30 31.37
N SER A 335 7.18 1.06 30.39
CA SER A 335 5.82 1.61 30.30
C SER A 335 4.83 0.69 29.60
N THR A 336 5.29 -0.37 28.92
CA THR A 336 4.41 -1.32 28.21
C THR A 336 3.50 -2.07 29.17
N SER A 337 2.21 -2.13 28.82
CA SER A 337 1.21 -2.97 29.50
C SER A 337 0.39 -3.72 28.46
N ILE A 338 0.41 -5.06 28.52
CA ILE A 338 -0.38 -5.94 27.66
C ILE A 338 -1.42 -6.65 28.54
N SER A 339 -2.71 -6.45 28.28
CA SER A 339 -3.75 -7.13 29.08
C SER A 339 -3.82 -8.61 28.73
N THR A 340 -3.86 -8.97 27.43
CA THR A 340 -3.82 -10.37 26.98
C THR A 340 -2.79 -10.54 25.88
N LEU A 341 -1.89 -11.52 26.02
CA LEU A 341 -0.99 -12.00 24.97
C LEU A 341 -1.43 -13.39 24.53
N THR A 342 -1.78 -13.55 23.25
CA THR A 342 -2.08 -14.86 22.64
C THR A 342 -0.96 -15.26 21.69
N ALA A 343 -0.25 -16.33 22.02
CA ALA A 343 0.86 -16.86 21.23
C ALA A 343 0.41 -18.09 20.44
N ASN A 344 0.00 -17.89 19.19
CA ASN A 344 -0.34 -18.95 18.23
C ASN A 344 0.91 -19.47 17.50
N GLY A 345 1.95 -18.66 17.40
CA GLY A 345 3.29 -19.01 16.95
C GLY A 345 4.35 -18.91 18.05
N ARG A 346 5.58 -19.34 17.76
CA ARG A 346 6.70 -19.20 18.70
C ARG A 346 6.90 -17.72 19.04
N THR A 347 6.74 -17.37 20.31
CA THR A 347 6.79 -15.99 20.78
C THR A 347 7.83 -15.86 21.88
N THR A 348 8.72 -14.87 21.74
CA THR A 348 9.66 -14.46 22.77
C THR A 348 9.29 -13.05 23.23
N VAL A 349 9.08 -12.83 24.53
CA VAL A 349 8.83 -11.51 25.10
C VAL A 349 9.98 -11.16 26.04
N THR A 350 10.60 -10.00 25.81
CA THR A 350 11.72 -9.50 26.63
C THR A 350 11.50 -8.03 26.98
N GLY A 351 12.15 -7.56 28.03
CA GLY A 351 12.11 -6.14 28.43
C GLY A 351 11.49 -5.91 29.79
N GLY A 352 11.08 -4.64 30.05
CA GLY A 352 10.61 -4.20 31.36
C GLY A 352 9.10 -4.04 31.51
N GLY A 353 8.33 -4.34 30.45
CA GLY A 353 6.87 -4.21 30.46
C GLY A 353 6.15 -5.32 31.25
N SER A 354 4.83 -5.23 31.33
CA SER A 354 3.97 -6.21 32.00
C SER A 354 3.00 -6.89 31.03
N VAL A 355 2.78 -8.20 31.25
CA VAL A 355 1.74 -9.01 30.59
C VAL A 355 0.82 -9.55 31.67
N GLN A 356 -0.46 -9.15 31.68
CA GLN A 356 -1.39 -9.55 32.73
C GLN A 356 -1.88 -11.00 32.55
N LYS A 357 -2.07 -11.41 31.30
CA LYS A 357 -2.53 -12.77 30.93
C LYS A 357 -1.81 -13.23 29.67
N ALA A 358 -1.26 -14.45 29.70
CA ALA A 358 -0.71 -15.11 28.52
C ALA A 358 -1.50 -16.39 28.17
N VAL A 359 -1.84 -16.53 26.89
CA VAL A 359 -2.47 -17.73 26.31
C VAL A 359 -1.46 -18.34 25.32
N LEU A 360 -0.92 -19.48 25.64
CA LEU A 360 0.15 -20.12 24.86
C LEU A 360 -0.42 -21.31 24.10
N ASN A 361 -0.64 -21.13 22.80
CA ASN A 361 -1.18 -22.16 21.89
C ASN A 361 -0.07 -22.86 21.09
N SER A 362 1.18 -22.39 21.20
CA SER A 362 2.34 -22.93 20.51
C SER A 362 3.42 -23.37 21.49
N ASN A 363 4.18 -24.41 21.12
CA ASN A 363 5.37 -24.84 21.88
C ASN A 363 6.55 -23.88 21.64
N GLY A 364 7.35 -23.61 22.68
CA GLY A 364 8.56 -22.78 22.59
C GLY A 364 8.29 -21.28 22.71
N CYS A 365 7.28 -20.89 23.49
CA CYS A 365 7.08 -19.50 23.92
C CYS A 365 7.93 -19.20 25.18
N GLU A 366 8.57 -18.04 25.22
CA GLU A 366 9.45 -17.55 26.29
C GLU A 366 9.17 -16.07 26.61
#